data_ce8f7a031f6e56abfde3f0201eda8f68
#
_entry.id   ce8f7a031f6e56abfde3f0201eda8f68
#
_cell.length_a   1.000
_cell.length_b   1.000
_cell.length_c   1.000
_cell.angle_alpha   90.00
_cell.angle_beta   90.00
_cell.angle_gamma   90.00
#
_symmetry.space_group_name_H-M   'P 1'
#
loop_
_entity.id
_entity.type
_entity.pdbx_description
1 polymer ?
#
loop_
_entity_poly.entity_id
_entity_poly.type
_entity_poly.pdbx_seq_one_letter_code
_entity_poly.pdbx_strand_id
1 'polypeptide(L)'
;MDVQRHDSMYLALPLCIVCLFSLLLGGNKGESRKVREFSTAMYVLHPLCIVLVRGAAKLLGLGEMLIENSVLHFIVVLALSALLSAPCLLRLQKKPSPTARAWREVDLAALGHNAQVLRNTLAPGTELMAVVKAEAYGHGGAVTARTLQRAGVRAFAVACLAEGIALRKAGIRETILILGYTSPEEAPLLTRWHLTQTVADIDHGRALAARGRRVHVHLALDTGMHRLGILAENRKEILEAFRLPNLVVDGVFSHLYVSDSLE
;
A
#
# COMPACT_ATOMS: atom_id res chain seq x y z
N MET A 1 2.81 -29.74 -33.11
CA MET A 1 3.16 -29.27 -31.75
C MET A 1 1.91 -28.66 -31.16
N ASP A 2 1.19 -29.43 -30.36
CA ASP A 2 -0.04 -28.98 -29.71
C ASP A 2 0.29 -28.00 -28.60
N VAL A 3 -0.12 -26.76 -28.79
CA VAL A 3 -0.16 -25.76 -27.71
C VAL A 3 -1.37 -26.11 -26.83
N GLN A 4 -1.17 -27.02 -25.91
CA GLN A 4 -2.22 -27.42 -24.97
C GLN A 4 -2.50 -26.28 -23.98
N ARG A 5 -3.60 -25.59 -24.22
CA ARG A 5 -4.66 -25.10 -23.33
C ARG A 5 -4.25 -24.85 -21.87
N HIS A 6 -3.64 -23.71 -21.67
CA HIS A 6 -3.58 -23.06 -20.35
C HIS A 6 -4.84 -22.24 -20.02
N ASP A 7 -5.84 -22.21 -20.90
CA ASP A 7 -6.97 -21.26 -20.84
C ASP A 7 -7.92 -21.51 -19.67
N SER A 8 -8.08 -22.77 -19.22
CA SER A 8 -8.98 -23.09 -18.12
C SER A 8 -8.49 -22.64 -16.74
N MET A 9 -7.18 -22.48 -16.55
CA MET A 9 -6.61 -21.95 -15.30
C MET A 9 -6.84 -20.45 -15.16
N TYR A 10 -6.86 -19.70 -16.27
CA TYR A 10 -7.09 -18.26 -16.24
C TYR A 10 -8.56 -17.89 -15.97
N LEU A 11 -9.53 -18.76 -16.34
CA LEU A 11 -10.95 -18.54 -16.06
C LEU A 11 -11.32 -18.69 -14.56
N ALA A 12 -10.62 -19.58 -13.84
CA ALA A 12 -10.87 -19.79 -12.41
C ALA A 12 -10.15 -18.76 -11.52
N LEU A 13 -9.06 -18.15 -12.01
CA LEU A 13 -8.29 -17.15 -11.27
C LEU A 13 -9.12 -15.92 -10.86
N PRO A 14 -9.94 -15.30 -11.73
CA PRO A 14 -10.82 -14.19 -11.35
C PRO A 14 -11.84 -14.56 -10.27
N LEU A 15 -12.44 -15.75 -10.36
CA LEU A 15 -13.39 -16.25 -9.36
C LEU A 15 -12.73 -16.46 -8.00
N CYS A 16 -11.52 -17.03 -7.97
CA CYS A 16 -10.75 -17.21 -6.75
C CYS A 16 -10.31 -15.87 -6.15
N ILE A 17 -9.93 -14.92 -6.98
CA ILE A 17 -9.58 -13.56 -6.54
C ILE A 17 -10.81 -12.88 -5.91
N VAL A 18 -11.99 -12.98 -6.53
CA VAL A 18 -13.24 -12.41 -6.00
C VAL A 18 -13.65 -13.09 -4.69
N CYS A 19 -13.58 -14.42 -4.59
CA CYS A 19 -13.87 -15.14 -3.35
C CYS A 19 -12.89 -14.81 -2.24
N LEU A 20 -11.59 -14.75 -2.54
CA LEU A 20 -10.55 -14.36 -1.59
C LEU A 20 -10.74 -12.91 -1.14
N PHE A 21 -11.05 -12.01 -2.07
CA PHE A 21 -11.31 -10.60 -1.77
C PHE A 21 -12.56 -10.43 -0.91
N SER A 22 -13.62 -11.20 -1.18
CA SER A 22 -14.86 -11.18 -0.37
C SER A 22 -14.63 -11.70 1.05
N LEU A 23 -13.81 -12.73 1.23
CA LEU A 23 -13.37 -13.22 2.54
C LEU A 23 -12.48 -12.21 3.26
N LEU A 24 -11.65 -11.46 2.53
CA LEU A 24 -10.78 -10.40 3.05
C LEU A 24 -11.55 -9.17 3.52
N LEU A 25 -12.62 -8.81 2.81
CA LEU A 25 -13.45 -7.64 3.13
C LEU A 25 -14.43 -7.90 4.27
N GLY A 26 -14.83 -9.16 4.52
CA GLY A 26 -15.75 -9.55 5.59
C GLY A 26 -15.12 -9.71 6.99
N GLY A 27 -13.79 -9.65 7.12
CA GLY A 27 -13.08 -9.89 8.36
C GLY A 27 -12.81 -8.64 9.20
N ASN A 28 -12.85 -8.78 10.52
CA ASN A 28 -12.47 -7.75 11.47
C ASN A 28 -11.00 -7.29 11.26
N LYS A 29 -10.73 -5.99 11.43
CA LYS A 29 -9.42 -5.34 11.16
C LYS A 29 -8.18 -6.00 11.80
N GLY A 30 -8.34 -6.87 12.79
CA GLY A 30 -7.24 -7.64 13.41
C GLY A 30 -6.87 -8.92 12.66
N GLU A 31 -7.78 -9.47 11.86
CA GLU A 31 -7.57 -10.70 11.09
C GLU A 31 -6.97 -10.43 9.70
N SER A 32 -7.09 -9.19 9.20
CA SER A 32 -6.64 -8.82 7.86
C SER A 32 -5.13 -9.05 7.63
N ARG A 33 -4.30 -8.93 8.66
CA ARG A 33 -2.86 -9.21 8.56
C ARG A 33 -2.58 -10.69 8.36
N LYS A 34 -3.21 -11.55 9.16
CA LYS A 34 -3.05 -13.01 9.05
C LYS A 34 -3.50 -13.53 7.70
N VAL A 35 -4.65 -13.05 7.23
CA VAL A 35 -5.20 -13.43 5.93
C VAL A 35 -4.30 -12.96 4.80
N ARG A 36 -3.73 -11.76 4.87
CA ARG A 36 -2.81 -11.24 3.87
C ARG A 36 -1.51 -12.05 3.80
N GLU A 37 -0.91 -12.37 4.95
CA GLU A 37 0.32 -13.17 5.00
C GLU A 37 0.09 -14.61 4.53
N PHE A 38 -1.06 -15.20 4.87
CA PHE A 38 -1.49 -16.49 4.34
C PHE A 38 -1.69 -16.47 2.81
N SER A 39 -2.41 -15.45 2.31
CA SER A 39 -2.61 -15.25 0.87
C SER A 39 -1.30 -15.07 0.12
N THR A 40 -0.35 -14.31 0.69
CA THR A 40 0.98 -14.15 0.10
C THR A 40 1.75 -15.48 0.07
N ALA A 41 1.71 -16.26 1.15
CA ALA A 41 2.33 -17.57 1.20
C ALA A 41 1.71 -18.53 0.18
N MET A 42 0.39 -18.54 0.05
CA MET A 42 -0.31 -19.33 -0.98
C MET A 42 0.14 -18.94 -2.39
N TYR A 43 0.21 -17.64 -2.67
CA TYR A 43 0.62 -17.14 -3.98
C TYR A 43 2.04 -17.57 -4.35
N VAL A 44 2.97 -17.48 -3.40
CA VAL A 44 4.38 -17.86 -3.61
C VAL A 44 4.53 -19.38 -3.78
N LEU A 45 3.76 -20.19 -3.02
CA LEU A 45 3.85 -21.66 -3.05
C LEU A 45 3.04 -22.27 -4.20
N HIS A 46 2.07 -21.57 -4.76
CA HIS A 46 1.18 -22.10 -5.79
C HIS A 46 1.91 -22.69 -7.03
N PRO A 47 2.92 -22.02 -7.64
CA PRO A 47 3.65 -22.58 -8.76
C PRO A 47 4.38 -23.88 -8.39
N LEU A 48 4.94 -23.95 -7.19
CA LEU A 48 5.59 -25.17 -6.68
C LEU A 48 4.58 -26.31 -6.53
N CYS A 49 3.38 -26.03 -6.00
CA CYS A 49 2.31 -27.00 -5.86
C CYS A 49 1.85 -27.56 -7.21
N ILE A 50 1.77 -26.74 -8.25
CA ILE A 50 1.46 -27.19 -9.62
C ILE A 50 2.51 -28.21 -10.10
N VAL A 51 3.79 -27.90 -9.92
CA VAL A 51 4.89 -28.80 -10.34
C VAL A 51 4.84 -30.12 -9.56
N LEU A 52 4.62 -30.05 -8.24
CA LEU A 52 4.54 -31.24 -7.39
C LEU A 52 3.36 -32.14 -7.75
N VAL A 53 2.15 -31.55 -7.93
CA VAL A 53 0.94 -32.32 -8.31
C VAL A 53 1.12 -32.98 -9.67
N ARG A 54 1.66 -32.28 -10.66
CA ARG A 54 1.93 -32.84 -12.00
C ARG A 54 3.00 -33.92 -11.97
N GLY A 55 4.05 -33.73 -11.20
CA GLY A 55 5.11 -34.73 -11.02
C GLY A 55 4.59 -36.00 -10.36
N ALA A 56 3.84 -35.86 -9.26
CA ALA A 56 3.22 -36.97 -8.56
C ALA A 56 2.20 -37.72 -9.44
N ALA A 57 1.34 -36.98 -10.17
CA ALA A 57 0.36 -37.58 -11.09
C ALA A 57 1.02 -38.42 -12.17
N LYS A 58 2.14 -37.99 -12.74
CA LYS A 58 2.93 -38.75 -13.72
C LYS A 58 3.53 -40.02 -13.12
N LEU A 59 4.12 -39.91 -11.92
CA LEU A 59 4.76 -41.04 -11.23
C LEU A 59 3.74 -42.11 -10.80
N LEU A 60 2.51 -41.70 -10.44
CA LEU A 60 1.47 -42.60 -9.96
C LEU A 60 0.52 -43.09 -11.08
N GLY A 61 0.78 -42.72 -12.33
CA GLY A 61 -0.09 -43.09 -13.46
C GLY A 61 -1.48 -42.43 -13.44
N LEU A 62 -1.66 -41.34 -12.67
CA LEU A 62 -2.93 -40.62 -12.50
C LEU A 62 -3.05 -39.41 -13.43
N GLY A 63 -2.29 -39.39 -14.55
CA GLY A 63 -2.23 -38.27 -15.47
C GLY A 63 -3.57 -37.83 -16.03
N GLU A 64 -4.35 -38.78 -16.53
CA GLU A 64 -5.70 -38.51 -17.08
C GLU A 64 -6.64 -37.90 -16.02
N MET A 65 -6.59 -38.39 -14.80
CA MET A 65 -7.48 -37.93 -13.73
C MET A 65 -7.06 -36.57 -13.16
N LEU A 66 -5.77 -36.35 -12.93
CA LEU A 66 -5.27 -35.17 -12.21
C LEU A 66 -4.69 -34.07 -13.13
N ILE A 67 -4.34 -34.37 -14.39
CA ILE A 67 -3.77 -33.39 -15.30
C ILE A 67 -4.78 -32.98 -16.36
N GLU A 68 -5.54 -33.93 -16.92
CA GLU A 68 -6.54 -33.65 -17.96
C GLU A 68 -7.84 -33.08 -17.40
N ASN A 69 -8.21 -33.46 -16.15
CA ASN A 69 -9.34 -32.87 -15.47
C ASN A 69 -8.93 -31.54 -14.81
N SER A 70 -9.12 -30.44 -15.53
CA SER A 70 -8.73 -29.09 -15.09
C SER A 70 -9.34 -28.65 -13.76
N VAL A 71 -10.58 -29.06 -13.47
CA VAL A 71 -11.28 -28.71 -12.22
C VAL A 71 -10.67 -29.45 -11.05
N LEU A 72 -10.44 -30.77 -11.19
CA LEU A 72 -9.86 -31.58 -10.14
C LEU A 72 -8.40 -31.16 -9.88
N HIS A 73 -7.63 -30.91 -10.94
CA HIS A 73 -6.26 -30.38 -10.82
C HIS A 73 -6.23 -29.09 -10.02
N PHE A 74 -7.12 -28.13 -10.34
CA PHE A 74 -7.21 -26.84 -9.64
C PHE A 74 -7.53 -27.04 -8.15
N ILE A 75 -8.54 -27.89 -7.82
CA ILE A 75 -8.93 -28.15 -6.42
C ILE A 75 -7.75 -28.76 -5.63
N VAL A 76 -7.04 -29.72 -6.19
CA VAL A 76 -5.92 -30.40 -5.54
C VAL A 76 -4.74 -29.43 -5.31
N VAL A 77 -4.40 -28.62 -6.32
CA VAL A 77 -3.34 -27.62 -6.20
C VAL A 77 -3.72 -26.56 -5.17
N LEU A 78 -4.97 -26.09 -5.17
CA LEU A 78 -5.45 -25.11 -4.19
C LEU A 78 -5.39 -25.66 -2.76
N ALA A 79 -5.89 -26.89 -2.56
CA ALA A 79 -5.87 -27.56 -1.26
C ALA A 79 -4.43 -27.77 -0.75
N LEU A 80 -3.51 -28.21 -1.62
CA LEU A 80 -2.11 -28.40 -1.28
C LEU A 80 -1.44 -27.04 -0.95
N SER A 81 -1.70 -26.02 -1.72
CA SER A 81 -1.17 -24.67 -1.46
C SER A 81 -1.67 -24.12 -0.13
N ALA A 82 -2.95 -24.31 0.19
CA ALA A 82 -3.53 -23.92 1.46
C ALA A 82 -2.90 -24.69 2.64
N LEU A 83 -2.75 -26.01 2.49
CA LEU A 83 -2.15 -26.87 3.50
C LEU A 83 -0.70 -26.49 3.80
N LEU A 84 0.10 -26.27 2.77
CA LEU A 84 1.50 -25.85 2.91
C LEU A 84 1.66 -24.43 3.46
N SER A 85 0.66 -23.57 3.26
CA SER A 85 0.64 -22.21 3.82
C SER A 85 0.14 -22.17 5.27
N ALA A 86 -0.57 -23.20 5.75
CA ALA A 86 -1.11 -23.25 7.12
C ALA A 86 -0.04 -23.08 8.22
N PRO A 87 1.17 -23.65 8.12
CA PRO A 87 2.25 -23.41 9.10
C PRO A 87 2.64 -21.93 9.25
N CYS A 88 2.47 -21.12 8.20
CA CYS A 88 2.71 -19.68 8.29
C CYS A 88 1.72 -19.02 9.27
N LEU A 89 0.44 -19.42 9.27
CA LEU A 89 -0.55 -18.94 10.24
C LEU A 89 -0.21 -19.33 11.68
N LEU A 90 0.29 -20.54 11.88
CA LEU A 90 0.66 -21.06 13.21
C LEU A 90 1.93 -20.37 13.73
N ARG A 91 2.90 -20.07 12.87
CA ARG A 91 4.12 -19.32 13.24
C ARG A 91 3.84 -17.88 13.65
N LEU A 92 2.81 -17.24 13.08
CA LEU A 92 2.41 -15.88 13.41
C LEU A 92 1.78 -15.73 14.81
N GLN A 93 1.45 -16.83 15.47
CA GLN A 93 0.96 -16.82 16.85
C GLN A 93 2.09 -16.86 17.90
N LYS A 94 3.33 -17.15 17.52
CA LYS A 94 4.46 -17.06 18.45
C LYS A 94 4.85 -15.60 18.66
N LYS A 95 4.75 -15.13 19.90
CA LYS A 95 5.43 -13.90 20.33
C LYS A 95 6.91 -14.01 19.92
N PRO A 96 7.51 -12.92 19.40
CA PRO A 96 8.94 -12.96 19.10
C PRO A 96 9.70 -13.42 20.35
N SER A 97 10.53 -14.44 20.17
CA SER A 97 11.44 -14.90 21.22
C SER A 97 12.37 -13.73 21.57
N PRO A 98 12.71 -13.54 22.86
CA PRO A 98 13.72 -12.56 23.24
C PRO A 98 15.10 -12.83 22.60
N THR A 99 15.29 -14.00 21.97
CA THR A 99 16.44 -14.37 21.17
C THR A 99 16.11 -14.40 19.67
N ALA A 100 15.64 -13.29 19.12
CA ALA A 100 15.44 -13.18 17.69
C ALA A 100 16.79 -13.34 16.95
N ARG A 101 16.84 -14.21 15.91
CA ARG A 101 18.05 -14.41 15.08
C ARG A 101 18.40 -13.20 14.23
N ALA A 102 17.43 -12.33 13.98
CA ALA A 102 17.58 -11.11 13.22
C ALA A 102 16.76 -10.00 13.87
N TRP A 103 17.35 -8.84 13.99
CA TRP A 103 16.69 -7.64 14.44
C TRP A 103 17.14 -6.47 13.57
N ARG A 104 16.43 -5.39 13.67
CA ARG A 104 16.75 -4.16 12.97
C ARG A 104 17.14 -3.12 14.00
N GLU A 105 18.33 -2.57 13.86
CA GLU A 105 18.79 -1.42 14.62
C GLU A 105 18.63 -0.15 13.80
N VAL A 106 18.09 0.88 14.42
CA VAL A 106 17.92 2.20 13.80
C VAL A 106 18.58 3.22 14.70
N ASP A 107 19.62 3.86 14.19
CA ASP A 107 20.27 4.98 14.87
C ASP A 107 19.42 6.25 14.73
N LEU A 108 18.72 6.58 15.80
CA LEU A 108 17.85 7.76 15.84
C LEU A 108 18.63 9.08 15.89
N ALA A 109 19.87 9.06 16.40
CA ALA A 109 20.71 10.24 16.42
C ALA A 109 21.21 10.57 14.99
N ALA A 110 21.66 9.55 14.24
CA ALA A 110 22.02 9.69 12.85
C ALA A 110 20.82 10.15 11.99
N LEU A 111 19.63 9.60 12.24
CA LEU A 111 18.40 10.04 11.56
C LEU A 111 18.10 11.52 11.80
N GLY A 112 18.19 11.98 13.05
CA GLY A 112 18.01 13.38 13.41
C GLY A 112 19.07 14.29 12.79
N HIS A 113 20.33 13.86 12.80
CA HIS A 113 21.44 14.57 12.17
C HIS A 113 21.21 14.73 10.65
N ASN A 114 20.86 13.65 9.96
CA ASN A 114 20.59 13.68 8.53
C ASN A 114 19.44 14.64 8.17
N ALA A 115 18.39 14.69 8.98
CA ALA A 115 17.31 15.65 8.78
C ALA A 115 17.80 17.10 8.93
N GLN A 116 18.68 17.37 9.88
CA GLN A 116 19.28 18.71 10.04
C GLN A 116 20.17 19.07 8.85
N VAL A 117 21.00 18.14 8.40
CA VAL A 117 21.86 18.36 7.21
C VAL A 117 20.98 18.71 6.00
N LEU A 118 19.93 17.92 5.71
CA LEU A 118 19.02 18.21 4.61
C LEU A 118 18.34 19.57 4.76
N ARG A 119 17.86 19.91 5.95
CA ARG A 119 17.23 21.21 6.19
C ARG A 119 18.19 22.39 5.94
N ASN A 120 19.45 22.22 6.29
CA ASN A 120 20.47 23.26 6.10
C ASN A 120 20.85 23.48 4.63
N THR A 121 20.53 22.51 3.74
CA THR A 121 20.74 22.65 2.28
C THR A 121 19.57 23.32 1.58
N LEU A 122 18.43 23.48 2.26
CA LEU A 122 17.24 24.08 1.66
C LEU A 122 17.37 25.60 1.55
N ALA A 123 16.77 26.16 0.51
CA ALA A 123 16.67 27.61 0.36
C ALA A 123 15.83 28.21 1.52
N PRO A 124 16.10 29.47 1.92
CA PRO A 124 15.31 30.17 2.93
C PRO A 124 13.83 30.13 2.61
N GLY A 125 13.00 29.79 3.62
CA GLY A 125 11.54 29.66 3.46
C GLY A 125 11.06 28.30 2.95
N THR A 126 11.98 27.38 2.59
CA THR A 126 11.61 26.01 2.20
C THR A 126 11.57 25.09 3.42
N GLU A 127 10.55 24.29 3.52
CA GLU A 127 10.39 23.30 4.58
C GLU A 127 10.57 21.87 4.08
N LEU A 128 11.14 21.03 4.94
CA LEU A 128 11.30 19.59 4.67
C LEU A 128 10.02 18.84 5.05
N MET A 129 9.41 18.16 4.10
CA MET A 129 8.35 17.17 4.36
C MET A 129 8.95 15.77 4.38
N ALA A 130 8.87 15.09 5.51
CA ALA A 130 9.44 13.75 5.66
C ALA A 130 8.44 12.67 5.20
N VAL A 131 8.85 11.87 4.23
CA VAL A 131 8.07 10.72 3.75
C VAL A 131 8.33 9.51 4.64
N VAL A 132 7.33 9.13 5.46
CA VAL A 132 7.43 8.05 6.46
C VAL A 132 6.43 6.92 6.20
N LYS A 133 6.01 6.75 4.95
CA LYS A 133 5.14 5.65 4.52
C LYS A 133 5.79 4.28 4.74
N ALA A 134 4.98 3.22 4.70
CA ALA A 134 5.41 1.83 4.91
C ALA A 134 6.27 1.66 6.17
N GLU A 135 5.76 2.15 7.32
CA GLU A 135 6.50 2.13 8.60
C GLU A 135 7.87 2.84 8.50
N ALA A 136 7.92 4.00 7.84
CA ALA A 136 9.15 4.73 7.51
C ALA A 136 10.16 3.82 6.77
N TYR A 137 9.68 3.15 5.71
CA TYR A 137 10.45 2.18 4.93
C TYR A 137 11.05 1.07 5.80
N GLY A 138 10.30 0.69 6.82
CA GLY A 138 10.72 -0.33 7.77
C GLY A 138 11.46 0.19 9.00
N HIS A 139 11.77 1.47 9.15
CA HIS A 139 12.46 2.02 10.33
C HIS A 139 11.56 2.19 11.56
N GLY A 140 10.23 1.99 11.41
CA GLY A 140 9.26 2.21 12.46
C GLY A 140 8.65 3.62 12.40
N GLY A 141 7.44 3.73 11.81
CA GLY A 141 6.83 5.02 11.45
C GLY A 141 6.71 6.00 12.61
N ALA A 142 6.15 5.57 13.73
CA ALA A 142 5.92 6.44 14.88
C ALA A 142 7.22 6.93 15.54
N VAL A 143 8.21 6.06 15.69
CA VAL A 143 9.50 6.40 16.30
C VAL A 143 10.29 7.36 15.41
N THR A 144 10.34 7.06 14.11
CA THR A 144 10.98 7.89 13.09
C THR A 144 10.34 9.27 13.04
N ALA A 145 9.00 9.35 12.94
CA ALA A 145 8.30 10.63 12.86
C ALA A 145 8.54 11.51 14.11
N ARG A 146 8.50 10.92 15.32
CA ARG A 146 8.84 11.68 16.55
C ARG A 146 10.29 12.18 16.59
N THR A 147 11.23 11.40 16.09
CA THR A 147 12.63 11.80 16.03
C THR A 147 12.81 12.97 15.06
N LEU A 148 12.22 12.88 13.88
CA LEU A 148 12.23 13.94 12.87
C LEU A 148 11.51 15.21 13.35
N GLN A 149 10.38 15.06 14.06
CA GLN A 149 9.66 16.16 14.69
C GLN A 149 10.56 16.94 15.68
N ARG A 150 11.31 16.19 16.53
CA ARG A 150 12.30 16.81 17.45
C ARG A 150 13.45 17.47 16.72
N ALA A 151 13.84 16.97 15.55
CA ALA A 151 14.81 17.59 14.66
C ALA A 151 14.24 18.78 13.87
N GLY A 152 12.99 19.17 14.13
CA GLY A 152 12.34 20.36 13.57
C GLY A 152 11.61 20.14 12.25
N VAL A 153 11.34 18.89 11.85
CA VAL A 153 10.49 18.60 10.70
C VAL A 153 9.02 18.89 11.08
N ARG A 154 8.32 19.65 10.24
CA ARG A 154 6.95 20.12 10.48
C ARG A 154 5.91 19.55 9.53
N ALA A 155 6.30 18.72 8.59
CA ALA A 155 5.41 18.08 7.64
C ALA A 155 5.82 16.62 7.40
N PHE A 156 4.85 15.75 7.28
CA PHE A 156 5.03 14.32 7.05
C PHE A 156 4.16 13.86 5.90
N ALA A 157 4.61 12.84 5.17
CA ALA A 157 3.82 12.21 4.14
C ALA A 157 3.77 10.69 4.34
N VAL A 158 2.59 10.11 4.13
CA VAL A 158 2.29 8.69 4.29
C VAL A 158 1.62 8.13 3.05
N ALA A 159 1.53 6.81 2.92
CA ALA A 159 0.91 6.20 1.76
C ALA A 159 -0.62 6.16 1.85
N CYS A 160 -1.19 5.98 3.03
CA CYS A 160 -2.63 5.73 3.18
C CYS A 160 -3.20 6.29 4.50
N LEU A 161 -4.52 6.33 4.57
CA LEU A 161 -5.28 6.82 5.71
C LEU A 161 -4.90 6.13 7.03
N ALA A 162 -4.70 4.80 7.02
CA ALA A 162 -4.36 4.04 8.21
C ALA A 162 -3.01 4.46 8.81
N GLU A 163 -2.02 4.75 7.98
CA GLU A 163 -0.71 5.25 8.41
C GLU A 163 -0.83 6.67 8.99
N GLY A 164 -1.60 7.54 8.36
CA GLY A 164 -1.87 8.88 8.87
C GLY A 164 -2.53 8.86 10.26
N ILE A 165 -3.54 7.99 10.44
CA ILE A 165 -4.19 7.78 11.74
C ILE A 165 -3.18 7.22 12.77
N ALA A 166 -2.30 6.31 12.38
CA ALA A 166 -1.28 5.77 13.28
C ALA A 166 -0.32 6.85 13.78
N LEU A 167 0.12 7.76 12.89
CA LEU A 167 0.95 8.89 13.28
C LEU A 167 0.21 9.86 14.22
N ARG A 168 -1.07 10.16 13.96
CA ARG A 168 -1.90 10.97 14.87
C ARG A 168 -2.02 10.34 16.25
N LYS A 169 -2.28 9.03 16.32
CA LYS A 169 -2.30 8.28 17.58
C LYS A 169 -0.94 8.28 18.29
N ALA A 170 0.15 8.34 17.53
CA ALA A 170 1.49 8.48 18.06
C ALA A 170 1.84 9.89 18.55
N GLY A 171 0.91 10.86 18.42
CA GLY A 171 1.07 12.24 18.91
C GLY A 171 1.67 13.23 17.92
N ILE A 172 1.83 12.85 16.66
CA ILE A 172 2.27 13.79 15.60
C ILE A 172 1.09 14.73 15.30
N ARG A 173 1.31 16.03 15.43
CA ARG A 173 0.29 17.07 15.24
C ARG A 173 0.51 17.91 14.00
N GLU A 174 1.70 17.89 13.44
CA GLU A 174 2.12 18.55 12.22
C GLU A 174 1.30 18.11 11.00
N THR A 175 1.47 18.79 9.88
CA THR A 175 0.82 18.39 8.62
C THR A 175 1.15 16.93 8.27
N ILE A 176 0.12 16.13 8.00
CA ILE A 176 0.27 14.76 7.49
C ILE A 176 -0.48 14.67 6.16
N LEU A 177 0.29 14.53 5.09
CA LEU A 177 -0.22 14.35 3.73
C LEU A 177 -0.33 12.87 3.40
N ILE A 178 -1.49 12.42 2.95
CA ILE A 178 -1.69 11.09 2.38
C ILE A 178 -1.39 11.17 0.89
N LEU A 179 -0.33 10.50 0.44
CA LEU A 179 0.13 10.52 -0.96
C LEU A 179 -0.72 9.64 -1.88
N GLY A 180 -1.37 8.61 -1.34
CA GLY A 180 -2.19 7.70 -2.11
C GLY A 180 -3.67 8.10 -2.14
N TYR A 181 -4.46 7.29 -2.84
CA TYR A 181 -5.90 7.43 -2.91
C TYR A 181 -6.55 7.01 -1.59
N THR A 182 -7.55 7.77 -1.17
CA THR A 182 -8.47 7.43 -0.07
C THR A 182 -9.90 7.46 -0.62
N SER A 183 -10.69 6.44 -0.34
CA SER A 183 -12.08 6.41 -0.78
C SER A 183 -12.84 7.64 -0.27
N PRO A 184 -13.67 8.30 -1.12
CA PRO A 184 -14.48 9.44 -0.69
C PRO A 184 -15.40 9.13 0.50
N GLU A 185 -15.81 7.87 0.68
CA GLU A 185 -16.58 7.43 1.85
C GLU A 185 -15.84 7.66 3.17
N GLU A 186 -14.51 7.70 3.13
CA GLU A 186 -13.65 7.91 4.30
C GLU A 186 -13.37 9.39 4.61
N ALA A 187 -13.97 10.32 3.86
CA ALA A 187 -13.85 11.77 4.12
C ALA A 187 -14.13 12.17 5.58
N PRO A 188 -15.09 11.56 6.30
CA PRO A 188 -15.28 11.83 7.72
C PRO A 188 -14.06 11.50 8.59
N LEU A 189 -13.28 10.49 8.21
CA LEU A 189 -12.05 10.13 8.92
C LEU A 189 -10.91 11.09 8.62
N LEU A 190 -10.78 11.57 7.37
CA LEU A 190 -9.83 12.62 7.01
C LEU A 190 -10.03 13.87 7.87
N THR A 191 -11.30 14.34 7.96
CA THR A 191 -11.66 15.50 8.78
C THR A 191 -11.42 15.24 10.27
N ARG A 192 -11.88 14.09 10.79
CA ARG A 192 -11.75 13.74 12.22
C ARG A 192 -10.30 13.70 12.69
N TRP A 193 -9.41 13.19 11.83
CA TRP A 193 -8.00 13.04 12.15
C TRP A 193 -7.12 14.17 11.63
N HIS A 194 -7.72 15.25 11.09
CA HIS A 194 -7.01 16.40 10.53
C HIS A 194 -5.90 15.99 9.55
N LEU A 195 -6.23 15.12 8.61
CA LEU A 195 -5.31 14.63 7.60
C LEU A 195 -5.53 15.39 6.29
N THR A 196 -4.45 15.68 5.59
CA THR A 196 -4.47 16.28 4.27
C THR A 196 -4.46 15.17 3.22
N GLN A 197 -5.41 15.19 2.29
CA GLN A 197 -5.55 14.16 1.25
C GLN A 197 -4.98 14.64 -0.08
N THR A 198 -4.28 13.78 -0.80
CA THR A 198 -3.95 14.02 -2.20
C THR A 198 -5.18 13.86 -3.08
N VAL A 199 -5.47 14.85 -3.92
CA VAL A 199 -6.40 14.70 -5.03
C VAL A 199 -5.67 13.97 -6.15
N ALA A 200 -6.05 12.72 -6.39
CA ALA A 200 -5.38 11.83 -7.32
C ALA A 200 -5.73 12.12 -8.79
N ASP A 201 -6.92 12.62 -9.04
CA ASP A 201 -7.45 13.11 -10.32
C ASP A 201 -8.67 13.99 -10.04
N ILE A 202 -9.24 14.61 -11.08
CA ILE A 202 -10.37 15.54 -10.90
C ILE A 202 -11.64 14.83 -10.43
N ASP A 203 -11.87 13.58 -10.84
CA ASP A 203 -13.06 12.82 -10.43
C ASP A 203 -12.98 12.42 -8.95
N HIS A 204 -11.81 12.07 -8.45
CA HIS A 204 -11.57 11.90 -7.02
C HIS A 204 -11.88 13.21 -6.25
N GLY A 205 -11.40 14.34 -6.75
CA GLY A 205 -11.70 15.64 -6.15
C GLY A 205 -13.21 15.94 -6.08
N ARG A 206 -13.93 15.71 -7.19
CA ARG A 206 -15.40 15.87 -7.25
C ARG A 206 -16.11 14.95 -6.26
N ALA A 207 -15.69 13.69 -6.19
CA ALA A 207 -16.27 12.70 -5.30
C ALA A 207 -16.04 13.05 -3.81
N LEU A 208 -14.86 13.52 -3.44
CA LEU A 208 -14.58 14.03 -2.09
C LEU A 208 -15.44 15.26 -1.75
N ALA A 209 -15.53 16.22 -2.67
CA ALA A 209 -16.31 17.43 -2.50
C ALA A 209 -17.81 17.14 -2.29
N ALA A 210 -18.32 16.13 -3.00
CA ALA A 210 -19.73 15.70 -2.91
C ALA A 210 -20.10 15.11 -1.54
N ARG A 211 -19.12 14.73 -0.70
CA ARG A 211 -19.39 14.23 0.67
C ARG A 211 -19.80 15.30 1.67
N GLY A 212 -19.78 16.58 1.29
CA GLY A 212 -20.21 17.68 2.14
C GLY A 212 -19.35 17.88 3.40
N ARG A 213 -18.12 17.34 3.42
CA ARG A 213 -17.16 17.49 4.52
C ARG A 213 -16.02 18.39 4.09
N ARG A 214 -15.64 19.31 4.95
CA ARG A 214 -14.48 20.16 4.69
C ARG A 214 -13.21 19.32 4.81
N VAL A 215 -12.56 19.03 3.69
CA VAL A 215 -11.35 18.24 3.59
C VAL A 215 -10.19 19.11 3.13
N HIS A 216 -9.07 19.05 3.85
CA HIS A 216 -7.81 19.64 3.44
C HIS A 216 -7.14 18.76 2.39
N VAL A 217 -6.70 19.36 1.29
CA VAL A 217 -6.15 18.62 0.17
C VAL A 217 -4.89 19.25 -0.43
N HIS A 218 -4.02 18.42 -0.97
CA HIS A 218 -3.03 18.85 -1.95
C HIS A 218 -3.41 18.29 -3.33
N LEU A 219 -3.29 19.12 -4.36
CA LEU A 219 -3.47 18.69 -5.74
C LEU A 219 -2.16 18.04 -6.21
N ALA A 220 -2.23 16.80 -6.66
CA ALA A 220 -1.14 16.18 -7.39
C ALA A 220 -1.20 16.63 -8.85
N LEU A 221 -0.08 17.07 -9.40
CA LEU A 221 0.08 17.33 -10.83
C LEU A 221 0.95 16.24 -11.44
N ASP A 222 0.44 15.62 -12.48
CA ASP A 222 1.22 14.68 -13.28
C ASP A 222 2.06 15.46 -14.30
N THR A 223 3.36 15.45 -14.09
CA THR A 223 4.37 16.09 -14.94
C THR A 223 5.21 15.08 -15.72
N GLY A 224 4.69 13.85 -15.91
CA GLY A 224 5.34 12.80 -16.69
C GLY A 224 5.55 11.48 -15.98
N MET A 225 5.18 11.35 -14.69
CA MET A 225 5.25 10.08 -13.94
C MET A 225 4.11 9.13 -14.32
N HIS A 226 2.95 9.65 -14.76
CA HIS A 226 1.75 8.92 -15.22
C HIS A 226 1.26 7.86 -14.22
N ARG A 227 1.27 8.18 -12.95
CA ARG A 227 0.78 7.30 -11.89
C ARG A 227 -0.48 7.82 -11.22
N LEU A 228 -0.50 9.06 -10.85
CA LEU A 228 -1.63 9.82 -10.30
C LEU A 228 -1.37 11.32 -10.47
N GLY A 229 -2.42 12.09 -10.42
CA GLY A 229 -2.36 13.54 -10.56
C GLY A 229 -3.17 14.02 -11.77
N ILE A 230 -3.60 15.28 -11.72
CA ILE A 230 -4.18 15.97 -12.87
C ILE A 230 -3.03 16.29 -13.81
N LEU A 231 -3.20 16.01 -15.11
CA LEU A 231 -2.17 16.35 -16.11
C LEU A 231 -1.82 17.85 -16.02
N ALA A 232 -0.54 18.17 -15.98
CA ALA A 232 -0.07 19.54 -15.79
C ALA A 232 -0.53 20.50 -16.91
N GLU A 233 -0.80 19.98 -18.11
CA GLU A 233 -1.34 20.72 -19.25
C GLU A 233 -2.84 20.99 -19.14
N ASN A 234 -3.56 20.21 -18.31
CA ASN A 234 -5.01 20.32 -18.19
C ASN A 234 -5.41 21.44 -17.21
N ARG A 235 -5.16 22.68 -17.64
CA ARG A 235 -5.48 23.88 -16.85
C ARG A 235 -6.95 23.95 -16.41
N LYS A 236 -7.87 23.42 -17.22
CA LYS A 236 -9.31 23.44 -16.92
C LYS A 236 -9.61 22.64 -15.64
N GLU A 237 -9.13 21.41 -15.58
CA GLU A 237 -9.34 20.56 -14.41
C GLU A 237 -8.61 21.07 -13.17
N ILE A 238 -7.39 21.62 -13.34
CA ILE A 238 -6.65 22.23 -12.25
C ILE A 238 -7.46 23.39 -11.64
N LEU A 239 -7.95 24.32 -12.48
CA LEU A 239 -8.74 25.45 -12.00
C LEU A 239 -10.09 25.01 -11.42
N GLU A 240 -10.70 23.96 -11.95
CA GLU A 240 -11.89 23.35 -11.38
C GLU A 240 -11.62 22.81 -9.98
N ALA A 241 -10.51 22.06 -9.79
CA ALA A 241 -10.15 21.49 -8.49
C ALA A 241 -10.04 22.55 -7.39
N PHE A 242 -9.51 23.73 -7.69
CA PHE A 242 -9.47 24.86 -6.75
C PHE A 242 -10.84 25.42 -6.38
N ARG A 243 -11.89 25.17 -7.17
CA ARG A 243 -13.23 25.70 -6.99
C ARG A 243 -14.21 24.68 -6.42
N LEU A 244 -13.78 23.43 -6.25
CA LEU A 244 -14.64 22.38 -5.70
C LEU A 244 -15.09 22.74 -4.28
N PRO A 245 -16.41 22.70 -4.02
CA PRO A 245 -16.92 23.00 -2.68
C PRO A 245 -16.39 21.98 -1.67
N ASN A 246 -16.28 22.40 -0.41
CA ASN A 246 -15.83 21.55 0.70
C ASN A 246 -14.37 21.06 0.60
N LEU A 247 -13.62 21.40 -0.43
CA LEU A 247 -12.18 21.18 -0.47
C LEU A 247 -11.43 22.45 -0.10
N VAL A 248 -10.44 22.30 0.77
CA VAL A 248 -9.48 23.35 1.12
C VAL A 248 -8.14 22.94 0.50
N VAL A 249 -7.79 23.60 -0.60
CA VAL A 249 -6.53 23.32 -1.28
C VAL A 249 -5.41 24.06 -0.56
N ASP A 250 -4.65 23.33 0.26
CA ASP A 250 -3.51 23.86 1.03
C ASP A 250 -2.21 23.85 0.22
N GLY A 251 -2.15 23.06 -0.85
CA GLY A 251 -0.94 22.96 -1.66
C GLY A 251 -1.13 22.20 -2.95
N VAL A 252 -0.07 22.28 -3.75
CA VAL A 252 0.06 21.55 -5.03
C VAL A 252 1.43 20.90 -5.02
N PHE A 253 1.56 19.69 -5.53
CA PHE A 253 2.84 19.02 -5.65
C PHE A 253 2.93 18.19 -6.93
N SER A 254 4.13 17.89 -7.33
CA SER A 254 4.44 16.92 -8.39
C SER A 254 5.44 15.89 -7.90
N HIS A 255 5.50 14.76 -8.58
CA HIS A 255 6.50 13.72 -8.37
C HIS A 255 7.33 13.57 -9.62
N LEU A 256 8.62 13.86 -9.50
CA LEU A 256 9.53 13.78 -10.64
C LEU A 256 9.68 12.33 -11.11
N TYR A 257 9.56 12.10 -12.41
CA TYR A 257 9.68 10.77 -13.01
C TYR A 257 11.09 10.21 -12.88
N VAL A 258 12.08 11.03 -13.19
CA VAL A 258 13.50 10.68 -13.11
C VAL A 258 14.24 11.81 -12.37
N SER A 259 14.42 11.64 -11.05
CA SER A 259 15.09 12.64 -10.21
C SER A 259 16.59 12.37 -10.03
N ASP A 260 17.06 11.19 -10.46
CA ASP A 260 18.42 10.66 -10.28
C ASP A 260 19.19 10.55 -11.62
N SER A 261 18.60 10.97 -12.73
CA SER A 261 19.26 11.08 -14.03
C SER A 261 19.54 12.53 -14.39
N LEU A 262 20.64 12.75 -15.07
CA LEU A 262 21.02 14.05 -15.64
C LEU A 262 20.58 14.20 -17.12
N GLU A 263 19.92 13.19 -17.68
CA GLU A 263 19.40 13.20 -19.07
C GLU A 263 17.94 13.65 -19.13
#